data_fa74f0488fd83ee225f25e70a7a7cba6
#
_entry.id   fa74f0488fd83ee225f25e70a7a7cba6
#
_cell.length_a   1.000
_cell.length_b   1.000
_cell.length_c   1.000
_cell.angle_alpha   90.00
_cell.angle_beta   90.00
_cell.angle_gamma   90.00
#
_symmetry.space_group_name_H-M   'P 1'
#
loop_
_entity.id
_entity.type
_entity.pdbx_description
1 polymer ?
#
loop_
_entity_poly.entity_id
_entity_poly.type
_entity_poly.pdbx_seq_one_letter_code
_entity_poly.pdbx_strand_id
1 'polypeptide(L)'
;MSEEKWAIITGADGGMGTEITRAVAEAGYHIIMACYRPSKAEPIRQRLVNETGNANMEVMAVDLSSMASTASFADRIVERHLPVSLLMNNAGTMETGLHITDDGFERTV
;
A
#
# COMPACT_ATOMS: atom_id res chain seq x y z
N MET A 1 -24.28 2.01 -5.82
CA MET A 1 -23.30 1.38 -5.40
C MET A 1 -22.07 2.05 -5.40
N SER A 2 -21.37 2.01 -4.46
CA SER A 2 -20.18 2.68 -4.41
C SER A 2 -19.11 1.85 -4.98
N GLU A 3 -18.12 2.43 -5.52
CA GLU A 3 -17.05 1.72 -6.00
C GLU A 3 -16.00 1.66 -5.00
N GLU A 4 -15.34 0.54 -4.86
CA GLU A 4 -14.23 0.44 -3.97
C GLU A 4 -13.05 1.11 -4.59
N LYS A 5 -12.31 1.84 -3.81
CA LYS A 5 -11.08 2.43 -4.24
C LYS A 5 -9.99 1.89 -3.36
N TRP A 6 -8.94 1.42 -3.99
CA TRP A 6 -7.82 0.83 -3.25
C TRP A 6 -6.58 1.66 -3.43
N ALA A 7 -5.82 1.79 -2.37
CA ALA A 7 -4.55 2.51 -2.37
C ALA A 7 -3.46 1.61 -1.86
N ILE A 8 -2.29 1.69 -2.45
CA ILE A 8 -1.12 0.99 -1.96
C ILE A 8 -0.16 2.05 -1.50
N ILE A 9 0.29 1.97 -0.26
CA ILE A 9 1.20 2.96 0.29
C ILE A 9 2.45 2.25 0.77
N THR A 10 3.58 2.55 0.14
CA THR A 10 4.84 1.94 0.55
C THR A 10 5.42 2.75 1.68
N GLY A 11 6.16 2.11 2.56
CA GLY A 11 6.74 2.79 3.72
C GLY A 11 5.66 3.34 4.63
N ALA A 12 4.53 2.66 4.68
CA ALA A 12 3.38 3.19 5.40
C ALA A 12 3.57 3.25 6.90
N ASP A 13 4.56 2.52 7.43
CA ASP A 13 4.80 2.53 8.85
C ASP A 13 5.82 3.59 9.29
N GLY A 14 6.34 4.39 8.38
CA GLY A 14 7.22 5.47 8.76
C GLY A 14 6.43 6.69 9.19
N GLY A 15 7.11 7.73 9.62
CA GLY A 15 6.44 8.92 10.10
C GLY A 15 5.56 9.56 9.05
N MET A 16 6.13 9.88 7.89
CA MET A 16 5.37 10.49 6.85
C MET A 16 4.38 9.49 6.26
N GLY A 17 4.77 8.22 6.16
CA GLY A 17 3.89 7.20 5.62
C GLY A 17 2.65 7.01 6.47
N THR A 18 2.80 7.10 7.79
CA THR A 18 1.67 6.98 8.70
C THR A 18 0.69 8.13 8.47
N GLU A 19 1.19 9.34 8.29
CA GLU A 19 0.32 10.48 8.06
C GLU A 19 -0.40 10.38 6.73
N ILE A 20 0.29 9.91 5.70
CA ILE A 20 -0.33 9.72 4.40
C ILE A 20 -1.41 8.65 4.50
N THR A 21 -1.11 7.56 5.20
CA THR A 21 -2.07 6.48 5.36
C THR A 21 -3.31 6.97 6.08
N ARG A 22 -3.12 7.81 7.11
CA ARG A 22 -4.26 8.36 7.84
C ARG A 22 -5.15 9.17 6.90
N ALA A 23 -4.56 10.03 6.10
CA ALA A 23 -5.32 10.90 5.21
C ALA A 23 -6.08 10.08 4.16
N VAL A 24 -5.43 9.06 3.62
CA VAL A 24 -6.06 8.24 2.60
C VAL A 24 -7.17 7.40 3.22
N ALA A 25 -6.97 6.93 4.46
CA ALA A 25 -8.01 6.17 5.15
C ALA A 25 -9.22 7.03 5.41
N GLU A 26 -8.99 8.29 5.77
CA GLU A 26 -10.11 9.18 6.04
C GLU A 26 -10.87 9.51 4.77
N ALA A 27 -10.22 9.34 3.62
CA ALA A 27 -10.90 9.55 2.36
C ALA A 27 -11.70 8.33 1.91
N GLY A 28 -11.66 7.26 2.69
CA GLY A 28 -12.51 6.09 2.42
C GLY A 28 -11.89 5.01 1.58
N TYR A 29 -10.59 5.04 1.39
CA TYR A 29 -9.93 4.01 0.59
C TYR A 29 -9.72 2.73 1.37
N HIS A 30 -9.74 1.62 0.64
CA HIS A 30 -9.17 0.39 1.16
C HIS A 30 -7.66 0.53 0.98
N ILE A 31 -6.89 0.18 1.98
CA ILE A 31 -5.46 0.46 1.96
C ILE A 31 -4.63 -0.79 2.14
N ILE A 32 -3.61 -0.93 1.31
CA ILE A 32 -2.59 -1.93 1.52
C ILE A 32 -1.37 -1.18 2.00
N MET A 33 -0.97 -1.43 3.24
CA MET A 33 0.21 -0.85 3.84
C MET A 33 1.37 -1.75 3.50
N ALA A 34 2.17 -1.36 2.52
CA ALA A 34 3.27 -2.18 2.05
C ALA A 34 4.50 -1.80 2.84
N CYS A 35 5.00 -2.72 3.65
CA CYS A 35 6.05 -2.44 4.60
C CYS A 35 7.11 -3.51 4.61
N TYR A 36 8.32 -3.12 4.96
CA TYR A 36 9.41 -4.08 5.03
C TYR A 36 9.21 -5.04 6.20
N ARG A 37 8.68 -4.55 7.32
CA ARG A 37 8.49 -5.38 8.51
C ARG A 37 7.03 -5.33 8.94
N PRO A 38 6.24 -6.31 8.53
CA PRO A 38 4.82 -6.30 8.88
C PRO A 38 4.55 -6.25 10.38
N SER A 39 5.40 -6.91 11.17
CA SER A 39 5.16 -6.92 12.60
C SER A 39 5.30 -5.53 13.20
N LYS A 40 6.06 -4.64 12.56
CA LYS A 40 6.21 -3.32 13.06
C LYS A 40 5.05 -2.47 12.60
N ALA A 41 4.48 -2.77 11.47
CA ALA A 41 3.38 -1.99 10.92
C ALA A 41 2.04 -2.34 11.52
N GLU A 42 1.88 -3.55 12.03
CA GLU A 42 0.58 -3.98 12.52
C GLU A 42 0.03 -3.11 13.66
N PRO A 43 0.82 -2.77 14.68
CA PRO A 43 0.30 -1.90 15.72
C PRO A 43 -0.10 -0.52 15.18
N ILE A 44 0.62 -0.05 14.17
CA ILE A 44 0.30 1.22 13.56
C ILE A 44 -1.02 1.11 12.81
N ARG A 45 -1.21 0.00 12.10
CA ARG A 45 -2.46 -0.23 11.41
C ARG A 45 -3.63 -0.20 12.38
N GLN A 46 -3.49 -0.89 13.53
CA GLN A 46 -4.57 -0.94 14.49
C GLN A 46 -4.87 0.44 15.04
N ARG A 47 -3.84 1.23 15.29
CA ARG A 47 -4.05 2.58 15.78
C ARG A 47 -4.80 3.42 14.75
N LEU A 48 -4.41 3.30 13.48
CA LEU A 48 -5.04 4.09 12.44
C LEU A 48 -6.49 3.67 12.21
N VAL A 49 -6.77 2.38 12.32
CA VAL A 49 -8.15 1.92 12.22
C VAL A 49 -8.99 2.58 13.31
N ASN A 50 -8.45 2.64 14.52
CA ASN A 50 -9.19 3.26 15.60
C ASN A 50 -9.34 4.77 15.42
N GLU A 51 -8.32 5.42 14.91
CA GLU A 51 -8.36 6.87 14.78
C GLU A 51 -9.23 7.32 13.62
N THR A 52 -9.24 6.58 12.53
CA THR A 52 -9.97 7.02 11.36
C THR A 52 -11.34 6.39 11.22
N GLY A 53 -11.56 5.30 11.93
CA GLY A 53 -12.81 4.56 11.79
C GLY A 53 -12.87 3.72 10.54
N ASN A 54 -11.78 3.63 9.78
CA ASN A 54 -11.76 2.86 8.55
C ASN A 54 -11.01 1.57 8.81
N ALA A 55 -11.70 0.45 8.84
CA ALA A 55 -11.10 -0.83 9.12
C ALA A 55 -10.56 -1.52 7.88
N ASN A 56 -10.68 -0.91 6.71
CA ASN A 56 -10.27 -1.55 5.47
C ASN A 56 -8.81 -1.31 5.19
N MET A 57 -7.95 -1.81 6.05
CA MET A 57 -6.51 -1.67 5.93
C MET A 57 -5.87 -3.01 6.17
N GLU A 58 -4.89 -3.35 5.36
CA GLU A 58 -4.15 -4.57 5.61
C GLU A 58 -2.68 -4.30 5.38
N VAL A 59 -1.82 -5.08 6.03
CA VAL A 59 -0.38 -4.94 5.91
C VAL A 59 0.14 -6.06 5.03
N MET A 60 0.98 -5.73 4.07
CA MET A 60 1.64 -6.72 3.24
C MET A 60 3.12 -6.46 3.24
N ALA A 61 3.89 -7.52 3.28
CA ALA A 61 5.35 -7.39 3.32
C ALA A 61 5.91 -7.14 1.94
N VAL A 62 6.86 -6.24 1.86
CA VAL A 62 7.62 -6.07 0.64
C VAL A 62 8.96 -5.47 1.00
N ASP A 63 10.02 -5.95 0.36
CA ASP A 63 11.35 -5.41 0.52
C ASP A 63 11.67 -4.73 -0.80
N LEU A 64 11.53 -3.43 -0.85
CA LEU A 64 11.70 -2.70 -2.10
C LEU A 64 13.15 -2.62 -2.56
N SER A 65 14.09 -3.03 -1.73
CA SER A 65 15.46 -3.11 -2.18
C SER A 65 15.72 -4.41 -2.93
N SER A 66 14.75 -5.29 -2.97
CA SER A 66 14.89 -6.57 -3.65
C SER A 66 13.94 -6.61 -4.83
N MET A 67 14.46 -6.82 -6.03
CA MET A 67 13.60 -6.88 -7.19
C MET A 67 12.69 -8.09 -7.13
N ALA A 68 13.18 -9.20 -6.59
CA ALA A 68 12.36 -10.39 -6.48
C ALA A 68 11.19 -10.16 -5.54
N SER A 69 11.45 -9.49 -4.42
CA SER A 69 10.37 -9.21 -3.46
C SER A 69 9.37 -8.26 -4.04
N THR A 70 9.83 -7.25 -4.75
CA THR A 70 8.94 -6.26 -5.36
C THR A 70 8.08 -6.92 -6.43
N ALA A 71 8.67 -7.78 -7.24
CA ALA A 71 7.91 -8.46 -8.27
C ALA A 71 6.87 -9.40 -7.67
N SER A 72 7.25 -10.09 -6.60
CA SER A 72 6.33 -10.98 -5.93
C SER A 72 5.16 -10.21 -5.32
N PHE A 73 5.43 -9.06 -4.75
CA PHE A 73 4.39 -8.23 -4.19
C PHE A 73 3.43 -7.77 -5.30
N ALA A 74 3.98 -7.32 -6.42
CA ALA A 74 3.16 -6.86 -7.53
C ALA A 74 2.30 -7.99 -8.07
N ASP A 75 2.87 -9.20 -8.17
CA ASP A 75 2.10 -10.33 -8.64
C ASP A 75 0.94 -10.64 -7.73
N ARG A 76 1.14 -10.53 -6.42
CA ARG A 76 0.05 -10.80 -5.49
C ARG A 76 -1.07 -9.78 -5.64
N ILE A 77 -0.71 -8.53 -5.90
CA ILE A 77 -1.73 -7.50 -6.09
C ILE A 77 -2.50 -7.78 -7.38
N VAL A 78 -1.80 -8.11 -8.45
CA VAL A 78 -2.44 -8.38 -9.71
C VAL A 78 -3.38 -9.58 -9.60
N GLU A 79 -2.94 -10.61 -8.88
CA GLU A 79 -3.77 -11.78 -8.74
C GLU A 79 -5.06 -11.51 -8.00
N ARG A 80 -5.08 -10.52 -7.15
CA ARG A 80 -6.28 -10.20 -6.39
C ARG A 80 -7.24 -9.32 -7.19
N HIS A 81 -6.83 -8.85 -8.36
CA HIS A 81 -7.69 -8.04 -9.22
C HIS A 81 -8.28 -6.84 -8.49
N LEU A 82 -7.48 -6.19 -7.67
CA LEU A 82 -7.98 -5.06 -6.90
C LEU A 82 -8.05 -3.81 -7.77
N PRO A 83 -9.08 -3.00 -7.62
CA PRO A 83 -9.19 -1.77 -8.39
C PRO A 83 -8.32 -0.67 -7.78
N VAL A 84 -7.01 -0.79 -7.95
CA VAL A 84 -6.08 0.15 -7.35
C VAL A 84 -6.10 1.45 -8.11
N SER A 85 -6.44 2.53 -7.45
CA SER A 85 -6.49 3.83 -8.07
C SER A 85 -5.45 4.79 -7.52
N LEU A 86 -4.68 4.40 -6.50
CA LEU A 86 -3.70 5.30 -5.91
C LEU A 86 -2.49 4.50 -5.46
N LEU A 87 -1.31 4.92 -5.88
CA LEU A 87 -0.09 4.30 -5.45
C LEU A 87 0.79 5.40 -4.89
N MET A 88 1.04 5.37 -3.59
CA MET A 88 1.89 6.35 -2.94
C MET A 88 3.22 5.72 -2.61
N ASN A 89 4.24 6.14 -3.33
CA ASN A 89 5.55 5.57 -3.13
C ASN A 89 6.29 6.44 -2.13
N ASN A 90 6.21 6.08 -0.86
CA ASN A 90 6.77 6.86 0.19
C ASN A 90 7.99 6.19 0.80
N ALA A 91 8.58 5.26 0.16
CA ALA A 91 9.68 4.53 0.71
C ALA A 91 11.02 5.12 0.32
N GLY A 92 11.14 6.34 0.24
CA GLY A 92 12.40 6.96 0.03
C GLY A 92 12.90 6.80 -1.37
N THR A 93 14.07 6.34 -1.57
CA THR A 93 14.69 6.36 -2.79
C THR A 93 14.30 5.36 -3.77
N MET A 94 13.09 4.94 -3.78
CA MET A 94 12.73 3.94 -4.52
C MET A 94 12.69 4.22 -5.95
N GLU A 95 13.34 3.66 -6.76
CA GLU A 95 13.23 3.84 -8.02
C GLU A 95 12.87 2.72 -8.78
N THR A 96 12.39 1.67 -8.28
CA THR A 96 12.10 0.49 -9.01
C THR A 96 10.93 0.58 -9.84
N GLY A 97 10.18 1.55 -9.74
CA GLY A 97 9.06 1.62 -10.64
C GLY A 97 7.99 0.60 -10.44
N LEU A 98 7.51 0.46 -9.27
CA LEU A 98 6.38 -0.40 -9.06
C LEU A 98 5.18 0.33 -9.58
N HIS A 99 4.66 -0.08 -10.73
CA HIS A 99 3.52 0.57 -11.33
C HIS A 99 2.38 -0.41 -11.50
N ILE A 100 1.28 -0.14 -10.87
CA ILE A 100 0.11 -0.97 -10.97
C ILE A 100 -1.02 -0.10 -11.45
N THR A 101 -1.59 -0.46 -12.59
CA THR A 101 -2.61 0.38 -13.18
C THR A 101 -3.92 -0.37 -13.22
N ASP A 102 -4.90 0.21 -13.84
CA ASP A 102 -6.17 -0.45 -13.98
C ASP A 102 -6.04 -1.73 -14.72
N ASP A 103 -5.04 -1.86 -15.55
CA ASP A 103 -4.84 -3.08 -16.24
C ASP A 103 -4.02 -4.01 -15.42
N GLY A 104 -3.71 -3.69 -14.22
CA GLY A 104 -2.93 -4.49 -13.35
C GLY A 104 -1.52 -4.00 -13.34
N PHE A 105 -0.59 -4.79 -13.82
CA PHE A 105 0.77 -4.42 -13.69
C PHE A 105 1.31 -3.85 -14.96
N GLU A 106 1.91 -2.63 -14.88
CA GLU A 106 2.42 -2.09 -16.01
C GLU A 106 3.88 -1.97 -16.00
N ARG A 107 4.65 -2.23 -17.01
CA ARG A 107 5.97 -2.20 -16.92
C ARG A 107 6.52 -0.99 -17.09
N THR A 108 7.28 -0.38 -16.74
CA THR A 108 7.73 0.75 -16.88
C THR A 108 8.91 0.92 -16.81
N VAL A 109 9.50 1.25 -16.94
CA VAL A 109 10.54 1.53 -16.91
C VAL A 109 11.30 1.92 -16.67
#